data_da9d17944bd65e569ed65d9c69826c2a
#
_entry.id   da9d17944bd65e569ed65d9c69826c2a
#
_cell.length_a   1.000
_cell.length_b   1.000
_cell.length_c   1.000
_cell.angle_alpha   90.00
_cell.angle_beta   90.00
_cell.angle_gamma   90.00
#
_symmetry.space_group_name_H-M   'P 1'
#
loop_
_entity.id
_entity.type
_entity.pdbx_description
1 polymer ?
#
loop_
_entity_poly.entity_id
_entity_poly.type
_entity_poly.pdbx_seq_one_letter_code
_entity_poly.pdbx_strand_id
1 'polypeptide(L)'
;APGHPVMYNPAEMSDGKADAVRAALVAMEDDEEGEDILDDIINSPRGIVDVGTTEDHLGTYSAAIRNIPGIQAYYGGKYDVNTSVTPTKDPIIIAYEVRDTYENIDSNPQILADRLSHKLGVSVELYDVASEGAIIEALRFGHADIGFMDGGAAWVGWKEYGLSALA
;
A
#
# COMPACT_ATOMS: atom_id res chain seq x y z
N ALA A 1 15.35 -1.97 10.62
CA ALA A 1 14.18 -1.13 10.34
C ALA A 1 13.04 -2.03 9.88
N PRO A 2 11.78 -1.77 10.27
CA PRO A 2 10.67 -2.49 9.70
C PRO A 2 10.60 -2.25 8.19
N GLY A 3 10.08 -3.23 7.47
CA GLY A 3 9.92 -3.15 6.01
C GLY A 3 8.90 -2.08 5.58
N HIS A 4 8.69 -1.99 4.28
CA HIS A 4 7.68 -1.11 3.71
C HIS A 4 6.30 -1.72 3.92
N PRO A 5 5.38 -1.08 4.64
CA PRO A 5 4.06 -1.64 4.89
C PRO A 5 3.11 -1.44 3.72
N VAL A 6 2.15 -2.32 3.62
CA VAL A 6 0.93 -2.11 2.83
C VAL A 6 -0.08 -1.42 3.75
N MET A 7 -0.55 -0.26 3.36
CA MET A 7 -1.46 0.55 4.17
C MET A 7 -2.88 0.53 3.63
N TYR A 8 -3.86 0.71 4.51
CA TYR A 8 -5.27 0.84 4.16
C TYR A 8 -5.99 1.79 5.12
N ASN A 9 -7.20 2.20 4.75
CA ASN A 9 -8.07 2.99 5.62
C ASN A 9 -9.14 2.08 6.25
N PRO A 10 -9.07 1.79 7.56
CA PRO A 10 -10.05 0.93 8.22
C PRO A 10 -11.47 1.52 8.26
N ALA A 11 -11.63 2.81 8.02
CA ALA A 11 -12.95 3.43 7.88
C ALA A 11 -13.62 3.16 6.52
N GLU A 12 -12.82 2.81 5.49
CA GLU A 12 -13.29 2.63 4.11
C GLU A 12 -13.29 1.16 3.66
N MET A 13 -12.57 0.29 4.35
CA MET A 13 -12.47 -1.14 4.02
C MET A 13 -13.00 -2.00 5.16
N SER A 14 -13.89 -2.94 4.88
CA SER A 14 -14.38 -3.89 5.88
C SER A 14 -13.27 -4.84 6.34
N ASP A 15 -13.36 -5.31 7.59
CA ASP A 15 -12.40 -6.25 8.17
C ASP A 15 -12.26 -7.53 7.33
N GLY A 16 -13.37 -8.10 6.84
CA GLY A 16 -13.34 -9.29 6.01
C GLY A 16 -12.63 -9.09 4.67
N LYS A 17 -12.78 -7.91 4.05
CA LYS A 17 -12.05 -7.56 2.84
C LYS A 17 -10.56 -7.37 3.13
N ALA A 18 -10.23 -6.68 4.22
CA ALA A 18 -8.86 -6.48 4.66
C ALA A 18 -8.16 -7.81 4.96
N ASP A 19 -8.82 -8.72 5.69
CA ASP A 19 -8.28 -10.04 6.01
C ASP A 19 -8.04 -10.89 4.76
N ALA A 20 -8.94 -10.86 3.79
CA ALA A 20 -8.77 -11.58 2.53
C ALA A 20 -7.57 -11.04 1.72
N VAL A 21 -7.43 -9.72 1.62
CA VAL A 21 -6.29 -9.10 0.92
C VAL A 21 -4.98 -9.40 1.65
N ARG A 22 -4.95 -9.28 2.97
CA ARG A 22 -3.77 -9.63 3.79
C ARG A 22 -3.35 -11.07 3.55
N ALA A 23 -4.27 -12.00 3.61
CA ALA A 23 -3.97 -13.42 3.38
C ALA A 23 -3.39 -13.67 1.98
N ALA A 24 -3.93 -13.02 0.95
CA ALA A 24 -3.43 -13.15 -0.41
C ALA A 24 -2.02 -12.54 -0.58
N LEU A 25 -1.71 -11.44 0.11
CA LEU A 25 -0.39 -10.82 0.09
C LEU A 25 0.65 -11.68 0.83
N VAL A 26 0.31 -12.19 2.00
CA VAL A 26 1.22 -13.05 2.79
C VAL A 26 1.51 -14.36 2.05
N ALA A 27 0.54 -14.93 1.35
CA ALA A 27 0.71 -16.16 0.58
C ALA A 27 1.53 -16.00 -0.73
N MET A 28 2.09 -14.83 -1.01
CA MET A 28 2.92 -14.64 -2.21
C MET A 28 4.20 -15.48 -2.19
N GLU A 29 4.76 -15.76 -1.03
CA GLU A 29 5.96 -16.60 -0.89
C GLU A 29 5.71 -18.09 -1.11
N ASP A 30 4.47 -18.52 -1.33
CA ASP A 30 4.11 -19.94 -1.43
C ASP A 30 4.35 -20.51 -2.85
N ASP A 31 4.58 -19.69 -3.86
CA ASP A 31 4.78 -20.12 -5.24
C ASP A 31 5.69 -19.18 -6.06
N GLU A 32 6.26 -19.71 -7.15
CA GLU A 32 7.24 -19.02 -7.99
C GLU A 32 6.73 -17.69 -8.56
N GLU A 33 5.47 -17.62 -9.00
CA GLU A 33 4.87 -16.37 -9.49
C GLU A 33 4.84 -15.29 -8.39
N GLY A 34 4.50 -15.68 -7.17
CA GLY A 34 4.46 -14.77 -6.04
C GLY A 34 5.86 -14.32 -5.63
N GLU A 35 6.84 -15.21 -5.63
CA GLU A 35 8.25 -14.87 -5.37
C GLU A 35 8.77 -13.86 -6.40
N ASP A 36 8.47 -14.04 -7.70
CA ASP A 36 8.83 -13.09 -8.76
C ASP A 36 8.19 -11.70 -8.54
N ILE A 37 6.91 -11.66 -8.14
CA ILE A 37 6.22 -10.41 -7.81
C ILE A 37 6.88 -9.71 -6.61
N LEU A 38 7.23 -10.46 -5.58
CA LEU A 38 7.89 -9.91 -4.39
C LEU A 38 9.26 -9.31 -4.73
N ASP A 39 10.03 -9.93 -5.60
CA ASP A 39 11.36 -9.47 -5.98
C ASP A 39 11.29 -8.32 -6.99
N ASP A 40 10.59 -8.50 -8.09
CA ASP A 40 10.63 -7.61 -9.26
C ASP A 40 9.68 -6.40 -9.16
N ILE A 41 8.55 -6.54 -8.45
CA ILE A 41 7.50 -5.51 -8.38
C ILE A 41 7.48 -4.81 -7.03
N ILE A 42 7.40 -5.58 -5.96
CA ILE A 42 7.26 -5.03 -4.60
C ILE A 42 8.64 -4.68 -4.01
N ASN A 43 9.71 -5.29 -4.53
CA ASN A 43 11.08 -5.18 -4.00
C ASN A 43 11.16 -5.61 -2.52
N SER A 44 10.50 -6.71 -2.21
CA SER A 44 10.48 -7.33 -0.87
C SER A 44 10.80 -8.82 -0.94
N PRO A 45 12.03 -9.20 -1.30
CA PRO A 45 12.42 -10.60 -1.56
C PRO A 45 12.33 -11.50 -0.32
N ARG A 46 12.02 -10.95 0.84
CA ARG A 46 11.82 -11.71 2.08
C ARG A 46 10.35 -12.01 2.38
N GLY A 47 9.46 -11.72 1.44
CA GLY A 47 8.04 -11.91 1.60
C GLY A 47 7.31 -10.74 2.25
N ILE A 48 6.01 -10.91 2.38
CA ILE A 48 5.11 -10.01 3.11
C ILE A 48 4.61 -10.77 4.34
N VAL A 49 4.66 -10.11 5.48
CA VAL A 49 4.27 -10.74 6.75
C VAL A 49 3.06 -10.03 7.36
N ASP A 50 2.28 -10.78 8.13
CA ASP A 50 1.26 -10.18 9.00
C ASP A 50 1.97 -9.35 10.08
N VAL A 51 1.65 -8.07 10.13
CA VAL A 51 2.31 -7.12 11.05
C VAL A 51 1.68 -7.11 12.45
N GLY A 52 0.60 -7.83 12.65
CA GLY A 52 -0.16 -7.80 13.90
C GLY A 52 -0.89 -6.46 14.05
N THR A 53 -0.28 -5.49 14.72
CA THR A 53 -0.86 -4.15 14.86
C THR A 53 0.00 -3.08 14.17
N THR A 54 -0.65 -1.99 13.75
CA THR A 54 0.05 -0.84 13.18
C THR A 54 1.08 -0.25 14.17
N GLU A 55 0.78 -0.24 15.46
CA GLU A 55 1.69 0.22 16.52
C GLU A 55 2.94 -0.67 16.60
N ASP A 56 2.78 -2.00 16.53
CA ASP A 56 3.91 -2.92 16.59
C ASP A 56 4.86 -2.72 15.42
N HIS A 57 4.32 -2.46 14.24
CA HIS A 57 5.12 -2.26 13.02
C HIS A 57 5.70 -0.85 12.93
N LEU A 58 4.86 0.19 13.01
CA LEU A 58 5.25 1.58 12.78
C LEU A 58 5.70 2.34 14.03
N GLY A 59 5.42 1.82 15.22
CA GLY A 59 5.78 2.48 16.48
C GLY A 59 7.28 2.73 16.62
N THR A 60 8.11 1.85 16.07
CA THR A 60 9.58 2.01 16.08
C THR A 60 10.07 3.21 15.28
N TYR A 61 9.31 3.68 14.28
CA TYR A 61 9.63 4.89 13.54
C TYR A 61 9.35 6.17 14.35
N SER A 62 8.48 6.12 15.35
CA SER A 62 8.03 7.29 16.09
C SER A 62 9.19 8.07 16.73
N ALA A 63 10.21 7.39 17.23
CA ALA A 63 11.38 8.03 17.83
C ALA A 63 12.29 8.70 16.79
N ALA A 64 12.48 8.06 15.64
CA ALA A 64 13.33 8.57 14.57
C ALA A 64 12.66 9.74 13.84
N ILE A 65 11.40 9.58 13.46
CA ILE A 65 10.66 10.55 12.65
C ILE A 65 10.30 11.81 13.46
N ARG A 66 10.02 11.66 14.76
CA ARG A 66 9.70 12.78 15.66
C ARG A 66 10.74 13.89 15.63
N ASN A 67 11.99 13.54 15.32
CA ASN A 67 13.10 14.48 15.29
C ASN A 67 13.44 15.01 13.89
N ILE A 68 12.64 14.66 12.86
CA ILE A 68 12.83 15.15 11.49
C ILE A 68 11.89 16.33 11.24
N PRO A 69 12.40 17.58 11.24
CA PRO A 69 11.53 18.75 11.01
C PRO A 69 10.85 18.70 9.65
N GLY A 70 9.55 18.97 9.61
CA GLY A 70 8.79 19.12 8.39
C GLY A 70 8.40 17.82 7.69
N ILE A 71 8.68 16.64 8.27
CA ILE A 71 8.32 15.34 7.66
C ILE A 71 6.81 15.25 7.39
N GLN A 72 5.99 15.70 8.31
CA GLN A 72 4.53 15.70 8.17
C GLN A 72 4.07 16.63 7.05
N ALA A 73 4.69 17.80 6.92
CA ALA A 73 4.42 18.73 5.82
C ALA A 73 4.87 18.18 4.45
N TYR A 74 5.88 17.31 4.45
CA TYR A 74 6.36 16.68 3.23
C TYR A 74 5.38 15.60 2.71
N TYR A 75 4.87 14.75 3.60
CA TYR A 75 3.99 13.65 3.22
C TYR A 75 2.50 14.00 3.33
N GLY A 76 2.12 14.79 4.33
CA GLY A 76 0.72 15.08 4.65
C GLY A 76 0.12 16.23 3.84
N GLY A 77 -0.97 16.00 3.12
CA GLY A 77 -1.83 17.02 2.52
C GLY A 77 -1.18 17.87 1.43
N LYS A 78 0.00 17.50 0.94
CA LYS A 78 0.79 18.29 -0.01
C LYS A 78 0.43 18.03 -1.46
N TYR A 79 -0.26 16.95 -1.73
CA TYR A 79 -0.57 16.49 -3.07
C TYR A 79 -2.07 16.26 -3.21
N ASP A 80 -2.66 16.98 -4.14
CA ASP A 80 -4.05 16.76 -4.51
C ASP A 80 -4.17 15.48 -5.34
N VAL A 81 -5.00 14.56 -4.89
CA VAL A 81 -5.44 13.43 -5.70
C VAL A 81 -6.47 13.94 -6.70
N ASN A 82 -6.39 13.47 -7.94
CA ASN A 82 -7.41 13.75 -8.92
C ASN A 82 -8.73 13.10 -8.51
N THR A 83 -9.58 13.85 -7.81
CA THR A 83 -10.87 13.38 -7.29
C THR A 83 -11.94 13.24 -8.36
N SER A 84 -11.65 13.54 -9.64
CA SER A 84 -12.62 13.39 -10.74
C SER A 84 -12.91 11.93 -11.10
N VAL A 85 -12.05 11.00 -10.65
CA VAL A 85 -12.25 9.56 -10.80
C VAL A 85 -12.63 8.98 -9.45
N THR A 86 -13.91 8.72 -9.24
CA THR A 86 -14.36 7.97 -8.06
C THR A 86 -14.32 6.49 -8.42
N PRO A 87 -13.37 5.71 -7.88
CA PRO A 87 -13.34 4.27 -8.12
C PRO A 87 -14.60 3.64 -7.52
N THR A 88 -15.21 2.74 -8.26
CA THR A 88 -16.29 1.93 -7.70
C THR A 88 -15.71 1.04 -6.60
N LYS A 89 -16.39 0.94 -5.45
CA LYS A 89 -15.92 0.14 -4.29
C LYS A 89 -15.82 -1.38 -4.55
N ASP A 90 -16.21 -1.80 -5.69
CA ASP A 90 -16.21 -3.18 -6.19
C ASP A 90 -15.40 -3.27 -7.47
N PRO A 91 -14.26 -2.94 -7.51
CA PRO A 91 -13.03 -3.72 -7.39
C PRO A 91 -12.21 -3.34 -6.17
N ILE A 92 -11.17 -4.12 -5.89
CA ILE A 92 -10.09 -3.71 -5.00
C ILE A 92 -9.17 -2.80 -5.78
N ILE A 93 -8.88 -1.62 -5.23
CA ILE A 93 -8.05 -0.63 -5.89
C ILE A 93 -6.75 -0.46 -5.12
N ILE A 94 -5.63 -0.63 -5.84
CA ILE A 94 -4.27 -0.46 -5.33
C ILE A 94 -3.77 0.91 -5.75
N ALA A 95 -3.49 1.81 -4.81
CA ALA A 95 -2.74 3.02 -5.08
C ALA A 95 -1.26 2.69 -5.21
N TYR A 96 -0.67 3.07 -6.33
CA TYR A 96 0.68 2.72 -6.69
C TYR A 96 1.43 3.93 -7.25
N GLU A 97 2.63 4.21 -6.71
CA GLU A 97 3.47 5.29 -7.22
C GLU A 97 4.13 4.88 -8.53
N VAL A 98 3.83 5.62 -9.60
CA VAL A 98 4.50 5.43 -10.89
C VAL A 98 5.95 5.89 -10.78
N ARG A 99 6.88 4.97 -10.95
CA ARG A 99 8.31 5.26 -11.04
C ARG A 99 8.76 5.10 -12.49
N ASP A 100 9.56 6.01 -13.01
CA ASP A 100 10.04 6.05 -14.40
C ASP A 100 10.88 4.82 -14.84
N THR A 101 11.03 3.82 -13.98
CA THR A 101 11.93 2.68 -14.17
C THR A 101 11.28 1.38 -14.63
N TYR A 102 9.98 1.39 -15.00
CA TYR A 102 9.31 0.18 -15.51
C TYR A 102 9.64 -0.11 -16.98
N GLU A 103 10.94 -0.19 -17.28
CA GLU A 103 11.41 -0.58 -18.61
C GLU A 103 11.25 -2.09 -18.90
N ASN A 104 11.06 -2.91 -17.86
CA ASN A 104 10.89 -4.35 -17.95
C ASN A 104 9.41 -4.76 -17.85
N ILE A 105 9.01 -5.64 -18.75
CA ILE A 105 7.67 -6.26 -18.70
C ILE A 105 7.46 -7.01 -17.38
N ASP A 106 8.51 -7.60 -16.83
CA ASP A 106 8.47 -8.41 -15.60
C ASP A 106 8.26 -7.59 -14.33
N SER A 107 8.51 -6.27 -14.37
CA SER A 107 8.26 -5.34 -13.26
C SER A 107 6.98 -4.51 -13.39
N ASN A 108 6.08 -4.91 -14.28
CA ASN A 108 4.80 -4.22 -14.46
C ASN A 108 3.86 -4.49 -13.28
N PRO A 109 3.42 -3.45 -12.53
CA PRO A 109 2.51 -3.62 -11.40
C PRO A 109 1.18 -4.28 -11.75
N GLN A 110 0.80 -4.34 -13.04
CA GLN A 110 -0.38 -5.06 -13.49
C GLN A 110 -0.31 -6.56 -13.15
N ILE A 111 0.88 -7.15 -13.11
CA ILE A 111 1.08 -8.56 -12.75
C ILE A 111 0.63 -8.81 -11.31
N LEU A 112 0.95 -7.89 -10.39
CA LEU A 112 0.48 -7.94 -9.00
C LEU A 112 -1.06 -7.85 -8.93
N ALA A 113 -1.67 -6.92 -9.66
CA ALA A 113 -3.12 -6.76 -9.70
C ALA A 113 -3.81 -8.02 -10.25
N ASP A 114 -3.28 -8.60 -11.32
CA ASP A 114 -3.80 -9.81 -11.94
C ASP A 114 -3.73 -11.02 -10.98
N ARG A 115 -2.60 -11.19 -10.29
CA ARG A 115 -2.46 -12.25 -9.29
C ARG A 115 -3.47 -12.10 -8.15
N LEU A 116 -3.59 -10.91 -7.57
CA LEU A 116 -4.54 -10.66 -6.49
C LEU A 116 -5.98 -10.88 -6.97
N SER A 117 -6.31 -10.43 -8.18
CA SER A 117 -7.62 -10.68 -8.79
C SER A 117 -7.94 -12.18 -8.89
N HIS A 118 -6.95 -12.96 -9.35
CA HIS A 118 -7.11 -14.41 -9.45
C HIS A 118 -7.29 -15.07 -8.07
N LYS A 119 -6.46 -14.72 -7.10
CA LYS A 119 -6.50 -15.29 -5.75
C LYS A 119 -7.76 -14.91 -4.97
N LEU A 120 -8.25 -13.70 -5.15
CA LEU A 120 -9.40 -13.16 -4.41
C LEU A 120 -10.76 -13.39 -5.13
N GLY A 121 -10.73 -13.74 -6.42
CA GLY A 121 -11.93 -13.92 -7.22
C GLY A 121 -12.73 -12.63 -7.46
N VAL A 122 -12.09 -11.47 -7.33
CA VAL A 122 -12.65 -10.14 -7.58
C VAL A 122 -11.73 -9.34 -8.47
N SER A 123 -12.25 -8.32 -9.15
CA SER A 123 -11.45 -7.41 -9.95
C SER A 123 -10.47 -6.62 -9.05
N VAL A 124 -9.23 -6.48 -9.49
CA VAL A 124 -8.21 -5.64 -8.84
C VAL A 124 -7.69 -4.66 -9.87
N GLU A 125 -7.71 -3.39 -9.54
CA GLU A 125 -7.32 -2.30 -10.43
C GLU A 125 -6.19 -1.49 -9.81
N LEU A 126 -5.32 -0.94 -10.65
CA LEU A 126 -4.29 -0.01 -10.24
C LEU A 126 -4.81 1.43 -10.33
N TYR A 127 -4.46 2.23 -9.34
CA TYR A 127 -4.66 3.67 -9.32
C TYR A 127 -3.30 4.35 -9.25
N ASP A 128 -2.84 4.80 -10.42
CA ASP A 128 -1.52 5.40 -10.57
C ASP A 128 -1.49 6.78 -9.92
N VAL A 129 -0.52 6.99 -9.07
CA VAL A 129 -0.29 8.27 -8.39
C VAL A 129 1.17 8.72 -8.54
N ALA A 130 1.40 10.02 -8.42
CA ALA A 130 2.71 10.61 -8.67
C ALA A 130 3.63 10.61 -7.43
N SER A 131 3.12 10.25 -6.26
CA SER A 131 3.88 10.29 -5.01
C SER A 131 3.23 9.51 -3.90
N GLU A 132 3.99 9.18 -2.85
CA GLU A 132 3.46 8.54 -1.64
C GLU A 132 2.46 9.44 -0.87
N GLY A 133 2.62 10.77 -0.92
CA GLY A 133 1.63 11.69 -0.39
C GLY A 133 0.27 11.54 -1.09
N ALA A 134 0.27 11.31 -2.39
CA ALA A 134 -0.95 11.03 -3.15
C ALA A 134 -1.55 9.66 -2.80
N ILE A 135 -0.75 8.66 -2.42
CA ILE A 135 -1.26 7.40 -1.87
C ILE A 135 -2.02 7.64 -0.57
N ILE A 136 -1.45 8.43 0.35
CA ILE A 136 -2.13 8.80 1.61
C ILE A 136 -3.48 9.45 1.31
N GLU A 137 -3.54 10.41 0.40
CA GLU A 137 -4.78 11.09 0.04
C GLU A 137 -5.79 10.13 -0.61
N ALA A 138 -5.34 9.24 -1.50
CA ALA A 138 -6.20 8.24 -2.12
C ALA A 138 -6.85 7.31 -1.08
N LEU A 139 -6.10 6.87 -0.07
CA LEU A 139 -6.61 6.04 1.01
C LEU A 139 -7.55 6.82 1.95
N ARG A 140 -7.23 8.08 2.27
CA ARG A 140 -8.06 8.92 3.13
C ARG A 140 -9.45 9.14 2.57
N PHE A 141 -9.55 9.39 1.28
CA PHE A 141 -10.81 9.74 0.62
C PHE A 141 -11.51 8.55 -0.04
N GLY A 142 -11.03 7.34 0.20
CA GLY A 142 -11.65 6.11 -0.31
C GLY A 142 -11.52 5.93 -1.83
N HIS A 143 -10.53 6.57 -2.47
CA HIS A 143 -10.22 6.37 -3.88
C HIS A 143 -9.39 5.11 -4.14
N ALA A 144 -8.72 4.59 -3.13
CA ALA A 144 -8.03 3.33 -3.16
C ALA A 144 -8.30 2.54 -1.88
N ASP A 145 -8.14 1.22 -1.97
CA ASP A 145 -8.33 0.30 -0.85
C ASP A 145 -7.04 0.02 -0.11
N ILE A 146 -5.95 -0.17 -0.83
CA ILE A 146 -4.61 -0.39 -0.28
C ILE A 146 -3.57 0.46 -0.99
N GLY A 147 -2.45 0.69 -0.33
CA GLY A 147 -1.31 1.38 -0.91
C GLY A 147 0.00 0.86 -0.36
N PHE A 148 0.98 0.71 -1.24
CA PHE A 148 2.36 0.37 -0.89
C PHE A 148 3.13 1.66 -0.65
N MET A 149 3.76 1.82 0.51
CA MET A 149 4.50 3.04 0.81
C MET A 149 5.69 2.79 1.73
N ASP A 150 6.62 3.72 1.79
CA ASP A 150 7.73 3.64 2.73
C ASP A 150 7.28 3.89 4.18
N GLY A 151 8.17 3.55 5.13
CA GLY A 151 7.86 3.66 6.54
C GLY A 151 7.60 5.09 7.01
N GLY A 152 8.20 6.09 6.35
CA GLY A 152 7.99 7.50 6.67
C GLY A 152 6.60 7.99 6.30
N ALA A 153 6.19 7.72 5.07
CA ALA A 153 4.84 8.03 4.59
C ALA A 153 3.76 7.26 5.36
N ALA A 154 4.00 5.97 5.60
CA ALA A 154 3.09 5.12 6.36
C ALA A 154 2.90 5.64 7.80
N TRP A 155 3.96 6.07 8.46
CA TRP A 155 3.88 6.65 9.80
C TRP A 155 3.02 7.91 9.82
N VAL A 156 3.16 8.81 8.86
CA VAL A 156 2.33 10.01 8.73
C VAL A 156 0.87 9.62 8.47
N GLY A 157 0.63 8.70 7.55
CA GLY A 157 -0.71 8.17 7.26
C GLY A 157 -1.40 7.65 8.51
N TRP A 158 -0.67 6.89 9.32
CA TRP A 158 -1.18 6.37 10.59
C TRP A 158 -1.45 7.47 11.62
N LYS A 159 -0.45 8.32 11.93
CA LYS A 159 -0.55 9.30 13.02
C LYS A 159 -1.47 10.47 12.72
N GLU A 160 -1.47 10.95 11.49
CA GLU A 160 -2.23 12.15 11.12
C GLU A 160 -3.62 11.81 10.55
N TYR A 161 -3.78 10.65 9.92
CA TYR A 161 -4.98 10.35 9.15
C TYR A 161 -5.68 9.05 9.51
N GLY A 162 -5.19 8.31 10.50
CA GLY A 162 -5.84 7.10 10.99
C GLY A 162 -5.76 5.91 10.04
N LEU A 163 -4.79 5.90 9.11
CA LEU A 163 -4.52 4.73 8.30
C LEU A 163 -3.90 3.62 9.14
N SER A 164 -4.04 2.39 8.69
CA SER A 164 -3.50 1.21 9.38
C SER A 164 -2.62 0.39 8.46
N ALA A 165 -1.63 -0.29 9.02
CA ALA A 165 -0.86 -1.28 8.29
C ALA A 165 -1.69 -2.56 8.10
N LEU A 166 -1.71 -3.07 6.87
CA LEU A 166 -2.39 -4.29 6.49
C LEU A 166 -1.45 -5.49 6.61
N ALA A 167 -0.22 -5.32 6.06
CA ALA A 167 0.83 -6.33 6.06
C ALA A 167 2.20 -5.67 5.91
#